data_5072cdb7a5fc9af8c8c752a9fea94892
#
_entry.id   5072cdb7a5fc9af8c8c752a9fea94892
#
_cell.length_a   1.000
_cell.length_b   1.000
_cell.length_c   1.000
_cell.angle_alpha   90.00
_cell.angle_beta   90.00
_cell.angle_gamma   90.00
#
_symmetry.space_group_name_H-M   'P 1'
#
loop_
_entity.id
_entity.type
_entity.pdbx_description
1 polymer ?
#
loop_
_entity_poly.entity_id
_entity_poly.type
_entity_poly.pdbx_seq_one_letter_code
_entity_poly.pdbx_strand_id
1 'polypeptide(L)'
;MERYKLKDFAKWAKKEGISDDELAAVVLEMSRGLLGDRLGAHIYKKRLKVEGRGKRGGARGIVLYKDKDVTLFLYGYLKNDQADISQN
;
A
#
# COMPACT_ATOMS: atom_id res chain seq x y z
N MET A 1 17.11 -1.17 4.16
CA MET A 1 15.68 -1.41 4.41
C MET A 1 15.19 -2.60 3.60
N GLU A 2 14.61 -3.55 4.27
CA GLU A 2 14.06 -4.73 3.63
C GLU A 2 12.65 -4.43 3.14
N ARG A 3 12.35 -4.86 1.91
CA ARG A 3 11.04 -4.64 1.32
C ARG A 3 10.52 -5.97 0.76
N TYR A 4 9.32 -6.31 1.18
CA TYR A 4 8.70 -7.55 0.74
C TYR A 4 7.26 -7.30 0.34
N LYS A 5 6.74 -8.16 -0.51
CA LYS A 5 5.32 -8.18 -0.82
C LYS A 5 4.88 -9.63 -0.90
N LEU A 6 3.73 -9.89 -0.31
CA LEU A 6 3.18 -11.23 -0.35
C LEU A 6 2.80 -11.58 -1.78
N LYS A 7 2.81 -12.87 -2.07
CA LYS A 7 2.56 -13.35 -3.43
C LYS A 7 1.23 -12.85 -3.99
N ASP A 8 0.18 -12.91 -3.18
CA ASP A 8 -1.14 -12.46 -3.63
C ASP A 8 -1.17 -10.96 -3.85
N PHE A 9 -0.50 -10.20 -2.99
CA PHE A 9 -0.40 -8.76 -3.19
C PHE A 9 0.34 -8.47 -4.49
N ALA A 10 1.43 -9.17 -4.76
CA ALA A 10 2.22 -8.94 -5.97
C ALA A 10 1.39 -9.19 -7.22
N LYS A 11 0.60 -10.25 -7.23
CA LYS A 11 -0.28 -10.55 -8.37
C LYS A 11 -1.32 -9.46 -8.55
N TRP A 12 -1.94 -9.03 -7.46
CA TRP A 12 -2.95 -7.98 -7.50
C TRP A 12 -2.35 -6.68 -8.00
N ALA A 13 -1.19 -6.29 -7.49
CA ALA A 13 -0.56 -5.04 -7.89
C ALA A 13 -0.24 -5.04 -9.38
N LYS A 14 0.27 -6.15 -9.89
CA LYS A 14 0.59 -6.25 -11.31
C LYS A 14 -0.68 -6.14 -12.16
N LYS A 15 -1.74 -6.80 -11.74
CA LYS A 15 -3.01 -6.76 -12.45
C LYS A 15 -3.57 -5.34 -12.48
N GLU A 16 -3.45 -4.60 -11.41
CA GLU A 16 -4.03 -3.27 -11.30
C GLU A 16 -3.14 -2.15 -11.82
N GLY A 17 -1.96 -2.47 -12.30
CA GLY A 17 -1.08 -1.46 -12.84
C GLY A 17 -0.34 -0.65 -11.79
N ILE A 18 -0.05 -1.27 -10.67
CA ILE A 18 0.74 -0.63 -9.60
C ILE A 18 2.17 -1.10 -9.76
N SER A 19 3.06 -0.17 -10.11
CA SER A 19 4.45 -0.51 -10.42
C SER A 19 5.29 -0.69 -9.17
N ASP A 20 6.42 -1.37 -9.33
CA ASP A 20 7.39 -1.49 -8.25
C ASP A 20 7.94 -0.12 -7.86
N ASP A 21 8.04 0.81 -8.81
CA ASP A 21 8.48 2.16 -8.51
C ASP A 21 7.50 2.86 -7.57
N GLU A 22 6.21 2.63 -7.76
CA GLU A 22 5.22 3.20 -6.87
C GLU A 22 5.35 2.61 -5.46
N LEU A 23 5.56 1.30 -5.37
CA LEU A 23 5.73 0.66 -4.07
C LEU A 23 6.99 1.17 -3.37
N ALA A 24 8.06 1.37 -4.13
CA ALA A 24 9.28 1.94 -3.57
C ALA A 24 9.06 3.37 -3.08
N ALA A 25 8.26 4.14 -3.82
CA ALA A 25 7.94 5.51 -3.42
C ALA A 25 7.16 5.53 -2.11
N VAL A 26 6.24 4.58 -1.93
CA VAL A 26 5.47 4.47 -0.69
C VAL A 26 6.39 4.16 0.48
N VAL A 27 7.33 3.24 0.30
CA VAL A 27 8.29 2.91 1.36
C VAL A 27 9.11 4.14 1.73
N LEU A 28 9.53 4.90 0.73
CA LEU A 28 10.31 6.12 0.97
C LEU A 28 9.50 7.13 1.76
N GLU A 29 8.23 7.33 1.41
CA GLU A 29 7.36 8.23 2.16
C GLU A 29 7.26 7.80 3.62
N MET A 30 7.06 6.51 3.85
CA MET A 30 6.94 6.01 5.22
C MET A 30 8.23 6.20 6.01
N SER A 31 9.37 6.08 5.36
CA SER A 31 10.66 6.31 6.02
C SER A 31 10.84 7.76 6.43
N ARG A 32 10.08 8.66 5.83
CA ARG A 32 10.10 10.09 6.15
C ARG A 32 8.98 10.48 7.11
N GLY A 33 8.27 9.52 7.65
CA GLY A 33 7.21 9.77 8.61
C GLY A 33 5.82 9.91 8.02
N LEU A 34 5.67 9.75 6.71
CA LEU A 34 4.36 9.82 6.06
C LEU A 34 3.75 8.43 6.05
N LEU A 35 3.18 8.07 7.20
CA LEU A 35 2.75 6.69 7.42
C LEU A 35 1.35 6.36 6.95
N GLY A 36 0.53 7.36 6.69
CA GLY A 36 -0.85 7.12 6.33
C GLY A 36 -1.71 6.83 7.55
N ASP A 37 -2.77 6.06 7.36
CA ASP A 37 -3.70 5.75 8.43
C ASP A 37 -3.24 4.53 9.22
N ARG A 38 -3.05 4.72 10.51
CA ARG A 38 -2.63 3.62 11.37
C ARG A 38 -3.81 2.72 11.69
N LEU A 39 -3.65 1.44 11.41
CA LEU A 39 -4.70 0.44 11.66
C LEU A 39 -4.41 -0.41 12.88
N GLY A 40 -3.14 -0.46 13.29
CA GLY A 40 -2.73 -1.25 14.43
C GLY A 40 -1.25 -1.09 14.64
N ALA A 41 -0.65 -1.89 15.52
CA ALA A 41 0.78 -1.82 15.76
C ALA A 41 1.53 -2.11 14.48
N HIS A 42 2.24 -1.12 13.95
CA HIS A 42 3.03 -1.24 12.73
C HIS A 42 2.24 -1.52 11.46
N ILE A 43 0.91 -1.45 11.51
CA ILE A 43 0.06 -1.69 10.34
C ILE A 43 -0.54 -0.37 9.89
N TYR A 44 -0.37 -0.07 8.61
CA TYR A 44 -0.81 1.22 8.06
C TYR A 44 -1.52 1.03 6.74
N LYS A 45 -2.45 1.95 6.46
CA LYS A 45 -3.14 2.00 5.18
C LYS A 45 -2.56 3.16 4.38
N LYS A 46 -2.03 2.87 3.20
CA LYS A 46 -1.41 3.86 2.34
C LYS A 46 -2.12 3.92 1.00
N ARG A 47 -2.17 5.11 0.43
CA ARG A 47 -2.65 5.26 -0.94
C ARG A 47 -1.61 4.73 -1.90
N LEU A 48 -2.09 4.04 -2.93
CA LEU A 48 -1.23 3.54 -4.00
C LEU A 48 -1.71 4.16 -5.31
N LYS A 49 -0.77 4.70 -6.06
CA LYS A 49 -1.10 5.29 -7.35
C LYS A 49 -1.22 4.19 -8.39
N VAL A 50 -2.33 4.17 -9.08
CA VAL A 50 -2.54 3.26 -10.20
C VAL A 50 -2.16 4.00 -11.46
N GLU A 51 -1.33 3.36 -12.27
CA GLU A 51 -0.84 3.96 -13.50
C GLU A 51 -2.01 4.38 -14.39
N GLY A 52 -1.99 5.64 -14.82
CA GLY A 52 -3.04 6.18 -15.67
C GLY A 52 -4.26 6.70 -14.96
N ARG A 53 -4.39 6.51 -13.67
CA ARG A 53 -5.58 6.94 -12.91
C ARG A 53 -5.32 8.05 -11.91
N GLY A 54 -4.06 8.27 -11.54
CA GLY A 54 -3.73 9.22 -10.50
C GLY A 54 -4.17 8.72 -9.13
N LYS A 55 -3.93 9.53 -8.10
CA LYS A 55 -4.17 9.09 -6.73
C LYS A 55 -5.64 9.03 -6.34
N ARG A 56 -6.46 9.89 -6.92
CA ARG A 56 -7.86 9.97 -6.53
C ARG A 56 -8.63 8.70 -6.82
N GLY A 57 -8.41 8.15 -7.98
CA GLY A 57 -9.10 6.94 -8.39
C GLY A 57 -8.30 5.68 -8.12
N GLY A 58 -7.30 5.79 -7.27
CA GLY A 58 -6.35 4.73 -7.11
C GLY A 58 -6.74 3.66 -6.11
N ALA A 59 -5.73 3.05 -5.55
CA ALA A 59 -5.88 1.91 -4.68
C ALA A 59 -5.37 2.22 -3.28
N ARG A 60 -5.58 1.28 -2.38
CA ARG A 60 -5.05 1.33 -1.03
C ARG A 60 -4.23 0.08 -0.79
N GLY A 61 -3.16 0.23 -0.03
CA GLY A 61 -2.33 -0.90 0.38
C GLY A 61 -2.26 -0.97 1.89
N ILE A 62 -2.31 -2.16 2.40
CA ILE A 62 -2.11 -2.41 3.82
C ILE A 62 -0.67 -2.84 4.00
N VAL A 63 0.07 -2.12 4.82
CA VAL A 63 1.52 -2.26 4.92
C VAL A 63 1.94 -2.48 6.36
N LEU A 64 2.77 -3.48 6.56
CA LEU A 64 3.47 -3.67 7.83
C LEU A 64 4.78 -2.91 7.73
N TYR A 65 4.98 -1.95 8.61
CA TYR A 65 6.17 -1.11 8.59
C TYR A 65 6.72 -1.02 10.01
N LYS A 66 7.88 -1.61 10.22
CA LYS A 66 8.48 -1.67 11.56
C LYS A 66 9.87 -1.07 11.53
N ASP A 67 10.03 0.05 12.23
CA ASP A 67 11.34 0.67 12.53
C ASP A 67 12.23 0.93 11.32
N LYS A 68 11.66 1.12 10.16
CA LYS A 68 12.39 1.38 8.92
C LYS A 68 13.17 0.17 8.42
N ASP A 69 13.17 -0.91 9.16
CA ASP A 69 13.95 -2.09 8.79
C ASP A 69 13.18 -3.09 7.97
N VAL A 70 11.89 -3.20 8.22
CA VAL A 70 11.05 -4.18 7.54
C VAL A 70 9.81 -3.50 6.98
N THR A 71 9.56 -3.73 5.71
CA THR A 71 8.32 -3.30 5.06
C THR A 71 7.73 -4.48 4.33
N LEU A 72 6.48 -4.78 4.63
CA LEU A 72 5.80 -5.90 3.98
C LEU A 72 4.43 -5.44 3.52
N PHE A 73 4.20 -5.52 2.20
CA PHE A 73 2.90 -5.22 1.63
C PHE A 73 2.01 -6.44 1.80
N LEU A 74 0.98 -6.29 2.62
CA LEU A 74 0.14 -7.40 3.03
C LEU A 74 -1.06 -7.63 2.14
N TYR A 75 -1.72 -6.53 1.75
CA TYR A 75 -2.99 -6.62 1.06
C TYR A 75 -3.25 -5.32 0.30
N GLY A 76 -3.97 -5.42 -0.79
CA GLY A 76 -4.34 -4.25 -1.56
C GLY A 76 -5.75 -4.35 -2.07
N TYR A 77 -6.38 -3.20 -2.31
CA TYR A 77 -7.71 -3.15 -2.87
C TYR A 77 -7.94 -1.83 -3.59
N LEU A 78 -8.85 -1.85 -4.52
CA LEU A 78 -9.27 -0.63 -5.19
C LEU A 78 -10.28 0.06 -4.29
N LYS A 79 -10.14 1.37 -4.18
CA LYS A 79 -10.99 2.15 -3.28
C LYS A 79 -12.47 1.91 -3.51
N ASN A 80 -12.88 1.87 -4.76
CA ASN A 80 -14.29 1.72 -5.09
C ASN A 80 -14.83 0.34 -4.76
N ASP A 81 -13.98 -0.68 -4.90
CA ASP A 81 -14.43 -2.05 -4.67
C ASP A 81 -14.65 -2.37 -3.21
N GLN A 82 -13.96 -1.66 -2.32
CA GLN A 82 -13.97 -1.95 -0.89
C GLN A 82 -14.63 -0.85 -0.07
N ALA A 83 -15.36 0.04 -0.74
CA ALA A 83 -15.94 1.18 -0.05
C ALA A 83 -16.87 0.77 1.09
N ASP A 84 -17.67 -0.25 0.88
CA ASP A 84 -18.62 -0.70 1.89
C ASP A 84 -17.95 -1.34 3.09
N ILE A 85 -16.83 -2.00 2.85
CA ILE A 85 -16.08 -2.64 3.92
C ILE A 85 -15.51 -1.61 4.87
N SER A 86 -15.12 -0.47 4.33
CA SER A 86 -14.53 0.58 5.16
C SER A 86 -15.52 1.21 6.13
N GLN A 87 -16.78 0.92 5.98
CA GLN A 87 -17.83 1.43 6.85
C GLN A 87 -17.94 0.66 8.16
N ASN A 88 -17.35 -0.47 8.20
CA ASN A 88 -17.49 -1.34 9.39
C ASN A 88 -16.39 -1.09 10.43
#